data_7c156cc0a878b84a114942f3455084f3
#
_entry.id   7c156cc0a878b84a114942f3455084f3
#
_cell.length_a   1.000
_cell.length_b   1.000
_cell.length_c   1.000
_cell.angle_alpha   90.00
_cell.angle_beta   90.00
_cell.angle_gamma   90.00
#
_symmetry.space_group_name_H-M   'P 1'
#
loop_
_entity.id
_entity.type
_entity.pdbx_description
1 polymer ?
#
loop_
_entity_poly.entity_id
_entity_poly.type
_entity_poly.pdbx_seq_one_letter_code
_entity_poly.pdbx_strand_id
1 'polypeptide(L)'
;MISLPGGPSAIDLAAAPNLASLGALGTVTGAALDPAVFDYTASIRFDWKLYRHDIAGSIGHVRMLAAALPDIMPAEDARAIEQGLLAICAEMDAAGHRFEPTGEDVHSHVELRLRNLLEQRFPGRGEDMGRRLHTARSRNDQVATDVRLWCREAADELRGNVLMLQAALLEQARAYAGAVFPGYTHLQPAQPVLFSHHLLAYVEMLERDLLRLAHAREAADVMPLGSAALAGTTFAIRRDLVAAELGFASISTNSMDAVSDRDFAVDLLATCALIMAHLSRYAEDLVLWATDEFGLIALSPAWTEGSSIMPQKRNPDTAELTRGKTGRVFGHLLGVLTALKSVPMTYGRDIQEDKEALFDSAVTVRGALRALTVATQALELRKDRAKQRAGAGYSTATDLADYLVRRGVPFRTAYEAVKRLVMDALAAGTPLTQLSLDDLRRYHTSFEEDALQAVTVERSVAARDVPGGTAPARVAKATEVAEIRLRRHLSAAAAERSS
;
A
#
# COMPACT_ATOMS: atom_id res chain seq x y z
N MET A 1 12.14 -1.39 45.07
CA MET A 1 11.94 -2.72 44.46
C MET A 1 10.47 -3.05 44.60
N ILE A 2 9.68 -2.85 43.53
CA ILE A 2 8.28 -3.25 43.51
C ILE A 2 8.27 -4.63 42.87
N SER A 3 7.87 -5.62 43.66
CA SER A 3 7.72 -7.01 43.25
C SER A 3 6.48 -7.10 42.35
N LEU A 4 6.65 -7.41 41.08
CA LEU A 4 5.56 -7.78 40.18
C LEU A 4 5.12 -9.22 40.48
N PRO A 5 3.81 -9.51 40.55
CA PRO A 5 3.33 -10.85 40.78
C PRO A 5 3.61 -11.74 39.56
N GLY A 6 4.01 -12.97 39.83
CA GLY A 6 4.32 -14.11 39.00
C GLY A 6 4.11 -14.01 37.50
N GLY A 7 5.23 -14.16 36.78
CA GLY A 7 5.18 -14.54 35.37
C GLY A 7 4.42 -15.86 35.18
N PRO A 8 3.86 -16.12 33.97
CA PRO A 8 3.15 -17.36 33.74
C PRO A 8 4.08 -18.54 34.04
N SER A 9 3.59 -19.43 34.92
CA SER A 9 4.21 -20.73 35.21
C SER A 9 4.48 -21.43 33.86
N ALA A 10 5.62 -22.14 33.82
CA ALA A 10 5.99 -22.98 32.69
C ALA A 10 4.77 -23.71 32.15
N ILE A 11 4.48 -23.48 30.85
CA ILE A 11 3.41 -24.16 30.14
C ILE A 11 3.71 -25.64 30.26
N ASP A 12 2.78 -26.40 30.82
CA ASP A 12 2.89 -27.84 30.94
C ASP A 12 2.81 -28.47 29.54
N LEU A 13 3.98 -28.72 28.95
CA LEU A 13 4.14 -29.32 27.63
C LEU A 13 3.55 -30.73 27.52
N ALA A 14 3.13 -31.33 28.63
CA ALA A 14 2.51 -32.64 28.66
C ALA A 14 1.00 -32.64 28.34
N ALA A 15 0.35 -31.47 28.31
CA ALA A 15 -1.07 -31.35 28.03
C ALA A 15 -1.41 -30.91 26.57
N ALA A 16 -0.39 -30.73 25.71
CA ALA A 16 -0.63 -30.48 24.29
C ALA A 16 -1.16 -31.77 23.61
N PRO A 17 -2.28 -31.69 22.83
CA PRO A 17 -2.70 -32.86 22.05
C PRO A 17 -1.54 -33.32 21.19
N ASN A 18 -1.36 -34.64 21.07
CA ASN A 18 -0.24 -35.26 20.40
C ASN A 18 -0.17 -34.85 18.91
N LEU A 19 0.51 -33.74 18.62
CA LEU A 19 0.71 -33.17 17.29
C LEU A 19 1.53 -34.10 16.36
N ALA A 20 2.26 -35.05 16.96
CA ALA A 20 3.06 -36.05 16.23
C ALA A 20 2.22 -37.00 15.35
N SER A 21 0.92 -37.19 15.66
CA SER A 21 0.04 -38.03 14.85
C SER A 21 -0.47 -37.33 13.58
N LEU A 22 -0.30 -36.01 13.45
CA LEU A 22 -0.74 -35.19 12.32
C LEU A 22 0.37 -34.93 11.28
N GLY A 23 1.65 -35.18 11.63
CA GLY A 23 2.82 -34.94 10.79
C GLY A 23 3.23 -36.11 9.87
N ALA A 24 2.39 -37.13 9.70
CA ALA A 24 2.77 -38.35 8.95
C ALA A 24 2.60 -38.24 7.40
N LEU A 25 2.54 -37.05 6.85
CA LEU A 25 2.63 -36.82 5.40
C LEU A 25 4.09 -36.53 5.02
N GLY A 26 4.92 -37.59 4.87
CA GLY A 26 6.13 -37.38 4.10
C GLY A 26 7.48 -37.86 4.60
N THR A 27 7.59 -38.74 5.57
CA THR A 27 8.89 -39.39 5.79
C THR A 27 8.92 -40.77 5.11
N VAL A 28 9.79 -40.93 4.11
CA VAL A 28 10.08 -42.23 3.48
C VAL A 28 10.50 -43.30 4.49
N THR A 29 10.88 -42.88 5.69
CA THR A 29 11.33 -43.72 6.81
C THR A 29 10.27 -43.98 7.87
N GLY A 30 9.07 -43.35 7.80
CA GLY A 30 8.02 -43.50 8.82
C GLY A 30 8.34 -42.89 10.20
N ALA A 31 9.46 -42.18 10.34
CA ALA A 31 9.81 -41.49 11.57
C ALA A 31 9.11 -40.13 11.65
N ALA A 32 8.51 -39.80 12.79
CA ALA A 32 7.95 -38.46 13.04
C ALA A 32 9.07 -37.42 13.09
N LEU A 33 8.81 -36.21 12.57
CA LEU A 33 9.71 -35.08 12.70
C LEU A 33 9.84 -34.70 14.18
N ASP A 34 11.05 -34.28 14.61
CA ASP A 34 11.20 -33.71 15.94
C ASP A 34 10.25 -32.52 16.12
N PRO A 35 9.54 -32.40 17.26
CA PRO A 35 8.58 -31.31 17.48
C PRO A 35 9.17 -29.91 17.30
N ALA A 36 10.42 -29.67 17.70
CA ALA A 36 11.08 -28.39 17.54
C ALA A 36 11.37 -28.08 16.07
N VAL A 37 11.73 -29.10 15.28
CA VAL A 37 11.93 -28.97 13.82
C VAL A 37 10.60 -28.73 13.11
N PHE A 38 9.53 -29.46 13.52
CA PHE A 38 8.19 -29.23 13.00
C PHE A 38 7.73 -27.79 13.27
N ASP A 39 7.88 -27.32 14.50
CA ASP A 39 7.49 -25.96 14.91
C ASP A 39 8.27 -24.87 14.14
N TYR A 40 9.56 -25.11 13.88
CA TYR A 40 10.41 -24.20 13.09
C TYR A 40 10.03 -24.16 11.60
N THR A 41 9.60 -25.28 11.03
CA THR A 41 9.31 -25.37 9.58
C THR A 41 7.84 -25.13 9.24
N ALA A 42 6.93 -25.23 10.18
CA ALA A 42 5.50 -25.04 9.95
C ALA A 42 5.14 -23.59 9.62
N SER A 43 4.35 -23.39 8.57
CA SER A 43 3.90 -22.08 8.11
C SER A 43 2.45 -21.75 8.48
N ILE A 44 1.70 -22.69 9.02
CA ILE A 44 0.27 -22.55 9.33
C ILE A 44 -0.05 -21.31 10.19
N ARG A 45 0.88 -20.82 11.02
CA ARG A 45 0.72 -19.63 11.87
C ARG A 45 0.46 -18.36 11.09
N PHE A 46 0.90 -18.27 9.84
CA PHE A 46 0.73 -17.10 9.00
C PHE A 46 0.04 -17.40 7.68
N ASP A 47 0.26 -18.59 7.07
CA ASP A 47 -0.28 -18.93 5.76
C ASP A 47 -1.77 -19.33 5.76
N TRP A 48 -2.36 -19.56 6.95
CA TRP A 48 -3.81 -19.76 7.08
C TRP A 48 -4.62 -18.66 6.38
N LYS A 49 -4.06 -17.48 6.19
CA LYS A 49 -4.67 -16.36 5.45
C LYS A 49 -4.92 -16.67 3.97
N LEU A 50 -4.30 -17.72 3.44
CA LEU A 50 -4.49 -18.18 2.07
C LEU A 50 -5.67 -19.13 1.90
N TYR A 51 -6.38 -19.55 2.98
CA TYR A 51 -7.39 -20.60 2.90
C TYR A 51 -8.46 -20.41 1.81
N ARG A 52 -8.91 -19.18 1.58
CA ARG A 52 -9.89 -18.88 0.52
C ARG A 52 -9.32 -19.13 -0.87
N HIS A 53 -8.06 -18.76 -1.07
CA HIS A 53 -7.33 -18.92 -2.32
C HIS A 53 -7.02 -20.40 -2.58
N ASP A 54 -6.58 -21.13 -1.56
CA ASP A 54 -6.35 -22.57 -1.62
C ASP A 54 -7.63 -23.34 -1.92
N ILE A 55 -8.73 -22.99 -1.27
CA ILE A 55 -10.04 -23.61 -1.52
C ILE A 55 -10.53 -23.28 -2.94
N ALA A 56 -10.40 -22.05 -3.40
CA ALA A 56 -10.79 -21.67 -4.76
C ALA A 56 -9.94 -22.43 -5.81
N GLY A 57 -8.61 -22.46 -5.61
CA GLY A 57 -7.69 -23.21 -6.45
C GLY A 57 -8.02 -24.70 -6.48
N SER A 58 -8.35 -25.30 -5.33
CA SER A 58 -8.77 -26.69 -5.20
C SER A 58 -10.11 -27.00 -5.86
N ILE A 59 -11.09 -26.08 -5.80
CA ILE A 59 -12.38 -26.21 -6.51
C ILE A 59 -12.15 -26.18 -8.03
N GLY A 60 -11.39 -25.20 -8.54
CA GLY A 60 -11.06 -25.14 -9.96
C GLY A 60 -10.32 -26.39 -10.44
N HIS A 61 -9.41 -26.91 -9.62
CA HIS A 61 -8.66 -28.12 -9.91
C HIS A 61 -9.55 -29.36 -9.97
N VAL A 62 -10.42 -29.59 -8.98
CA VAL A 62 -11.30 -30.75 -8.96
C VAL A 62 -12.34 -30.77 -10.09
N ARG A 63 -12.86 -29.60 -10.46
CA ARG A 63 -13.75 -29.42 -11.62
C ARG A 63 -13.04 -29.79 -12.92
N MET A 64 -11.80 -29.33 -13.08
CA MET A 64 -10.94 -29.68 -14.22
C MET A 64 -10.67 -31.20 -14.26
N LEU A 65 -10.30 -31.80 -13.12
CA LEU A 65 -10.10 -33.27 -13.08
C LEU A 65 -11.32 -34.02 -13.52
N ALA A 66 -12.52 -33.66 -13.06
CA ALA A 66 -13.77 -34.31 -13.47
C ALA A 66 -14.07 -34.16 -14.97
N ALA A 67 -13.73 -33.01 -15.54
CA ALA A 67 -13.94 -32.71 -16.96
C ALA A 67 -12.91 -33.41 -17.87
N ALA A 68 -11.65 -33.47 -17.46
CA ALA A 68 -10.54 -33.98 -18.26
C ALA A 68 -10.24 -35.47 -18.00
N LEU A 69 -10.46 -35.97 -16.79
CA LEU A 69 -10.07 -37.30 -16.30
C LEU A 69 -11.22 -37.99 -15.54
N PRO A 70 -12.39 -38.18 -16.16
CA PRO A 70 -13.59 -38.69 -15.47
C PRO A 70 -13.44 -40.10 -14.87
N ASP A 71 -12.56 -40.93 -15.41
CA ASP A 71 -12.22 -42.25 -14.86
C ASP A 71 -11.44 -42.15 -13.52
N ILE A 72 -10.71 -41.07 -13.31
CA ILE A 72 -9.93 -40.80 -12.09
C ILE A 72 -10.77 -40.01 -11.09
N MET A 73 -11.49 -38.99 -11.58
CA MET A 73 -12.36 -38.13 -10.79
C MET A 73 -13.79 -38.17 -11.30
N PRO A 74 -14.59 -39.12 -10.84
CA PRO A 74 -16.02 -39.17 -11.19
C PRO A 74 -16.75 -37.89 -10.80
N ALA A 75 -17.71 -37.48 -11.61
CA ALA A 75 -18.43 -36.20 -11.39
C ALA A 75 -19.16 -36.13 -10.03
N GLU A 76 -19.58 -37.26 -9.48
CA GLU A 76 -20.19 -37.31 -8.14
C GLU A 76 -19.18 -37.07 -7.03
N ASP A 77 -17.96 -37.63 -7.15
CA ASP A 77 -16.86 -37.43 -6.21
C ASP A 77 -16.39 -35.97 -6.25
N ALA A 78 -16.26 -35.40 -7.44
CA ALA A 78 -15.90 -33.99 -7.62
C ALA A 78 -16.91 -33.07 -6.94
N ARG A 79 -18.21 -33.30 -7.10
CA ARG A 79 -19.25 -32.51 -6.43
C ARG A 79 -19.20 -32.67 -4.90
N ALA A 80 -18.91 -33.85 -4.39
CA ALA A 80 -18.81 -34.10 -2.95
C ALA A 80 -17.58 -33.37 -2.36
N ILE A 81 -16.44 -33.40 -3.06
CA ILE A 81 -15.22 -32.69 -2.69
C ILE A 81 -15.48 -31.17 -2.69
N GLU A 82 -16.08 -30.63 -3.75
CA GLU A 82 -16.43 -29.19 -3.84
C GLU A 82 -17.33 -28.76 -2.68
N GLN A 83 -18.37 -29.50 -2.36
CA GLN A 83 -19.25 -29.22 -1.23
C GLN A 83 -18.49 -29.26 0.11
N GLY A 84 -17.57 -30.19 0.27
CA GLY A 84 -16.69 -30.29 1.44
C GLY A 84 -15.78 -29.07 1.58
N LEU A 85 -15.16 -28.64 0.48
CA LEU A 85 -14.30 -27.45 0.44
C LEU A 85 -15.08 -26.16 0.78
N LEU A 86 -16.27 -25.99 0.24
CA LEU A 86 -17.15 -24.85 0.55
C LEU A 86 -17.59 -24.85 2.03
N ALA A 87 -17.86 -26.03 2.59
CA ALA A 87 -18.17 -26.14 4.02
C ALA A 87 -16.99 -25.76 4.92
N ILE A 88 -15.77 -26.15 4.56
CA ILE A 88 -14.54 -25.77 5.25
C ILE A 88 -14.33 -24.24 5.15
N CYS A 89 -14.53 -23.65 3.97
CA CYS A 89 -14.45 -22.20 3.79
C CYS A 89 -15.40 -21.48 4.75
N ALA A 90 -16.67 -21.91 4.81
CA ALA A 90 -17.66 -21.33 5.72
C ALA A 90 -17.30 -21.52 7.20
N GLU A 91 -16.72 -22.67 7.57
CA GLU A 91 -16.23 -22.95 8.93
C GLU A 91 -15.10 -21.97 9.32
N MET A 92 -14.11 -21.79 8.43
CA MET A 92 -12.99 -20.87 8.67
C MET A 92 -13.44 -19.41 8.69
N ASP A 93 -14.38 -19.05 7.83
CA ASP A 93 -15.00 -17.69 7.84
C ASP A 93 -15.69 -17.38 9.17
N ALA A 94 -16.46 -18.34 9.69
CA ALA A 94 -17.15 -18.17 10.96
C ALA A 94 -16.20 -18.12 12.16
N ALA A 95 -15.09 -18.83 12.12
CA ALA A 95 -14.05 -18.80 13.14
C ALA A 95 -13.27 -17.47 13.11
N GLY A 96 -12.97 -16.94 11.93
CA GLY A 96 -12.19 -15.70 11.74
C GLY A 96 -10.88 -15.74 12.53
N HIS A 97 -10.62 -14.70 13.32
CA HIS A 97 -9.41 -14.61 14.16
C HIS A 97 -9.37 -15.60 15.36
N ARG A 98 -10.43 -16.35 15.60
CA ARG A 98 -10.48 -17.44 16.57
C ARG A 98 -10.17 -18.81 15.95
N PHE A 99 -9.79 -18.81 14.68
CA PHE A 99 -9.35 -20.01 14.00
C PHE A 99 -8.08 -20.56 14.68
N GLU A 100 -8.15 -21.80 15.11
CA GLU A 100 -7.01 -22.54 15.69
C GLU A 100 -6.41 -23.42 14.61
N PRO A 101 -5.31 -22.99 13.98
CA PRO A 101 -4.70 -23.72 12.89
C PRO A 101 -4.08 -25.04 13.37
N THR A 102 -4.25 -26.10 12.57
CA THR A 102 -3.64 -27.41 12.81
C THR A 102 -2.94 -27.89 11.55
N GLY A 103 -1.81 -28.60 11.73
CA GLY A 103 -1.01 -29.09 10.61
C GLY A 103 0.23 -28.25 10.33
N GLU A 104 0.95 -28.61 9.27
CA GLU A 104 2.17 -27.94 8.84
C GLU A 104 1.89 -26.59 8.14
N ASP A 105 0.88 -26.60 7.25
CA ASP A 105 0.46 -25.47 6.43
C ASP A 105 -1.07 -25.47 6.24
N VAL A 106 -1.61 -24.39 5.69
CA VAL A 106 -3.05 -24.26 5.42
C VAL A 106 -3.57 -25.35 4.49
N HIS A 107 -2.77 -25.75 3.53
CA HIS A 107 -3.14 -26.76 2.54
C HIS A 107 -3.32 -28.14 3.20
N SER A 108 -2.41 -28.52 4.10
CA SER A 108 -2.51 -29.73 4.91
C SER A 108 -3.72 -29.70 5.82
N HIS A 109 -4.01 -28.54 6.43
CA HIS A 109 -5.20 -28.34 7.24
C HIS A 109 -6.49 -28.58 6.44
N VAL A 110 -6.63 -27.92 5.27
CA VAL A 110 -7.79 -28.05 4.39
C VAL A 110 -7.94 -29.49 3.89
N GLU A 111 -6.84 -30.11 3.45
CA GLU A 111 -6.86 -31.50 2.95
C GLU A 111 -7.31 -32.49 4.05
N LEU A 112 -6.73 -32.40 5.25
CA LEU A 112 -7.10 -33.27 6.37
C LEU A 112 -8.56 -33.08 6.77
N ARG A 113 -9.00 -31.83 6.87
CA ARG A 113 -10.38 -31.49 7.22
C ARG A 113 -11.36 -32.01 6.17
N LEU A 114 -11.03 -31.88 4.89
CA LEU A 114 -11.81 -32.41 3.77
C LEU A 114 -11.98 -33.94 3.87
N ARG A 115 -10.88 -34.65 4.06
CA ARG A 115 -10.90 -36.12 4.20
C ARG A 115 -11.79 -36.56 5.35
N ASN A 116 -11.69 -35.91 6.49
CA ASN A 116 -12.52 -36.17 7.67
C ASN A 116 -14.01 -35.92 7.41
N LEU A 117 -14.36 -34.82 6.74
CA LEU A 117 -15.76 -34.52 6.36
C LEU A 117 -16.31 -35.51 5.38
N LEU A 118 -15.53 -35.91 4.37
CA LEU A 118 -15.94 -36.88 3.38
C LEU A 118 -16.10 -38.27 3.98
N GLU A 119 -15.21 -38.70 4.88
CA GLU A 119 -15.31 -40.00 5.55
C GLU A 119 -16.56 -40.09 6.46
N GLN A 120 -16.88 -38.99 7.16
CA GLN A 120 -18.14 -38.93 7.94
C GLN A 120 -19.38 -39.04 7.05
N ARG A 121 -19.34 -38.47 5.84
CA ARG A 121 -20.47 -38.48 4.89
C ARG A 121 -20.55 -39.77 4.07
N PHE A 122 -19.40 -40.39 3.77
CA PHE A 122 -19.25 -41.58 2.94
C PHE A 122 -18.32 -42.61 3.61
N PRO A 123 -18.77 -43.27 4.69
CA PRO A 123 -17.93 -44.17 5.49
C PRO A 123 -17.27 -45.26 4.64
N GLY A 124 -15.95 -45.43 4.81
CA GLY A 124 -15.14 -46.43 4.09
C GLY A 124 -14.77 -46.04 2.65
N ARG A 125 -15.19 -44.86 2.17
CA ARG A 125 -14.88 -44.34 0.83
C ARG A 125 -14.40 -42.91 0.82
N GLY A 126 -14.82 -42.12 1.83
CA GLY A 126 -14.62 -40.66 1.83
C GLY A 126 -13.16 -40.23 1.91
N GLU A 127 -12.33 -40.97 2.65
CA GLU A 127 -10.90 -40.71 2.75
C GLU A 127 -10.20 -40.84 1.39
N ASP A 128 -10.45 -41.91 0.65
CA ASP A 128 -9.88 -42.13 -0.68
C ASP A 128 -10.39 -41.10 -1.69
N MET A 129 -11.66 -40.70 -1.58
CA MET A 129 -12.24 -39.62 -2.38
C MET A 129 -11.49 -38.30 -2.15
N GLY A 130 -11.24 -37.93 -0.89
CA GLY A 130 -10.51 -36.70 -0.56
C GLY A 130 -9.05 -36.72 -1.07
N ARG A 131 -8.38 -37.85 -1.01
CA ARG A 131 -7.01 -38.04 -1.50
C ARG A 131 -6.87 -37.80 -3.02
N ARG A 132 -7.93 -38.06 -3.81
CA ARG A 132 -7.93 -37.85 -5.27
C ARG A 132 -7.78 -36.36 -5.65
N LEU A 133 -8.10 -35.42 -4.75
CA LEU A 133 -7.93 -34.01 -5.00
C LEU A 133 -6.47 -33.63 -5.32
N HIS A 134 -5.50 -34.41 -4.82
CA HIS A 134 -4.07 -34.15 -5.07
C HIS A 134 -3.56 -34.72 -6.42
N THR A 135 -4.41 -35.39 -7.20
CA THR A 135 -4.03 -35.93 -8.51
C THR A 135 -3.52 -34.83 -9.44
N ALA A 136 -2.39 -35.06 -10.12
CA ALA A 136 -1.74 -34.14 -11.06
C ALA A 136 -1.33 -32.78 -10.47
N ARG A 137 -1.21 -32.64 -9.15
CA ARG A 137 -0.83 -31.43 -8.43
C ARG A 137 0.35 -31.68 -7.50
N SER A 138 1.15 -30.65 -7.26
CA SER A 138 2.14 -30.60 -6.20
C SER A 138 1.81 -29.45 -5.22
N ARG A 139 2.37 -29.51 -4.01
CA ARG A 139 2.33 -28.37 -3.09
C ARG A 139 2.97 -27.13 -3.71
N ASN A 140 4.00 -27.30 -4.57
CA ASN A 140 4.74 -26.20 -5.20
C ASN A 140 3.86 -25.33 -6.10
N ASP A 141 3.14 -25.93 -7.06
CA ASP A 141 2.26 -25.18 -7.97
C ASP A 141 0.97 -24.71 -7.27
N GLN A 142 0.50 -25.44 -6.26
CA GLN A 142 -0.61 -25.04 -5.39
C GLN A 142 -0.29 -23.75 -4.64
N VAL A 143 0.81 -23.69 -3.87
CA VAL A 143 1.23 -22.51 -3.12
C VAL A 143 1.49 -21.33 -4.06
N ALA A 144 2.16 -21.55 -5.20
CA ALA A 144 2.42 -20.49 -6.17
C ALA A 144 1.12 -19.88 -6.71
N THR A 145 0.08 -20.70 -6.95
CA THR A 145 -1.25 -20.27 -7.39
C THR A 145 -1.91 -19.40 -6.31
N ASP A 146 -1.91 -19.87 -5.08
CA ASP A 146 -2.58 -19.20 -3.96
C ASP A 146 -1.96 -17.84 -3.63
N VAL A 147 -0.62 -17.76 -3.64
CA VAL A 147 0.08 -16.47 -3.42
C VAL A 147 -0.23 -15.48 -4.55
N ARG A 148 -0.32 -15.93 -5.81
CA ARG A 148 -0.69 -15.06 -6.93
C ARG A 148 -2.13 -14.56 -6.81
N LEU A 149 -3.08 -15.42 -6.47
CA LEU A 149 -4.48 -15.04 -6.22
C LEU A 149 -4.54 -14.01 -5.09
N TRP A 150 -3.82 -14.25 -3.99
CA TRP A 150 -3.75 -13.32 -2.86
C TRP A 150 -3.13 -11.98 -3.24
N CYS A 151 -2.04 -11.97 -4.02
CA CYS A 151 -1.40 -10.73 -4.49
C CYS A 151 -2.33 -9.89 -5.38
N ARG A 152 -3.13 -10.54 -6.24
CA ARG A 152 -4.15 -9.85 -7.05
C ARG A 152 -5.19 -9.17 -6.16
N GLU A 153 -5.74 -9.91 -5.19
CA GLU A 153 -6.72 -9.37 -4.24
C GLU A 153 -6.12 -8.22 -3.41
N ALA A 154 -4.91 -8.38 -2.87
CA ALA A 154 -4.22 -7.37 -2.10
C ALA A 154 -3.95 -6.09 -2.92
N ALA A 155 -3.53 -6.23 -4.18
CA ALA A 155 -3.33 -5.08 -5.07
C ALA A 155 -4.64 -4.33 -5.34
N ASP A 156 -5.75 -5.03 -5.56
CA ASP A 156 -7.08 -4.45 -5.76
C ASP A 156 -7.59 -3.74 -4.49
N GLU A 157 -7.38 -4.33 -3.31
CA GLU A 157 -7.72 -3.69 -2.03
C GLU A 157 -6.89 -2.42 -1.80
N LEU A 158 -5.59 -2.46 -2.02
CA LEU A 158 -4.70 -1.30 -1.88
C LEU A 158 -5.08 -0.20 -2.88
N ARG A 159 -5.40 -0.56 -4.12
CA ARG A 159 -5.92 0.38 -5.14
C ARG A 159 -7.14 1.14 -4.61
N GLY A 160 -8.10 0.43 -4.03
CA GLY A 160 -9.28 1.05 -3.42
C GLY A 160 -8.93 2.05 -2.31
N ASN A 161 -7.98 1.71 -1.44
CA ASN A 161 -7.56 2.60 -0.36
C ASN A 161 -6.77 3.83 -0.86
N VAL A 162 -5.96 3.69 -1.91
CA VAL A 162 -5.28 4.82 -2.58
C VAL A 162 -6.31 5.79 -3.17
N LEU A 163 -7.34 5.29 -3.84
CA LEU A 163 -8.42 6.12 -4.39
C LEU A 163 -9.19 6.88 -3.30
N MET A 164 -9.40 6.27 -2.14
CA MET A 164 -10.04 6.94 -0.99
C MET A 164 -9.19 8.11 -0.47
N LEU A 165 -7.88 7.95 -0.37
CA LEU A 165 -6.98 9.05 0.03
C LEU A 165 -6.93 10.15 -1.04
N GLN A 166 -6.89 9.79 -2.33
CA GLN A 166 -6.99 10.78 -3.42
C GLN A 166 -8.29 11.58 -3.34
N ALA A 167 -9.41 10.91 -3.09
CA ALA A 167 -10.71 11.58 -2.94
C ALA A 167 -10.68 12.60 -1.79
N ALA A 168 -10.14 12.22 -0.63
CA ALA A 168 -10.01 13.12 0.52
C ALA A 168 -9.11 14.32 0.24
N LEU A 169 -7.98 14.11 -0.43
CA LEU A 169 -7.07 15.22 -0.84
C LEU A 169 -7.76 16.18 -1.81
N LEU A 170 -8.53 15.69 -2.77
CA LEU A 170 -9.27 16.50 -3.74
C LEU A 170 -10.41 17.28 -3.07
N GLU A 171 -11.11 16.68 -2.12
CA GLU A 171 -12.12 17.35 -1.30
C GLU A 171 -11.51 18.53 -0.53
N GLN A 172 -10.38 18.33 0.15
CA GLN A 172 -9.66 19.39 0.84
C GLN A 172 -9.11 20.45 -0.13
N ALA A 173 -8.60 20.05 -1.30
CA ALA A 173 -8.16 20.99 -2.31
C ALA A 173 -9.28 21.92 -2.78
N ARG A 174 -10.52 21.42 -2.88
CA ARG A 174 -11.71 22.24 -3.17
C ARG A 174 -12.13 23.13 -1.99
N ALA A 175 -12.19 22.55 -0.79
CA ALA A 175 -12.61 23.29 0.41
C ALA A 175 -11.72 24.51 0.71
N TYR A 176 -10.44 24.40 0.33
CA TYR A 176 -9.43 25.45 0.51
C TYR A 176 -8.98 26.05 -0.83
N ALA A 177 -9.83 26.03 -1.88
CA ALA A 177 -9.51 26.68 -3.13
C ALA A 177 -9.18 28.16 -2.93
N GLY A 178 -8.05 28.61 -3.48
CA GLY A 178 -7.58 29.99 -3.33
C GLY A 178 -6.86 30.33 -2.02
N ALA A 179 -6.80 29.41 -1.05
CA ALA A 179 -6.05 29.64 0.18
C ALA A 179 -4.54 29.69 -0.10
N VAL A 180 -3.91 30.83 0.20
CA VAL A 180 -2.47 31.03 0.06
C VAL A 180 -1.73 30.26 1.16
N PHE A 181 -0.64 29.61 0.79
CA PHE A 181 0.17 28.76 1.64
C PHE A 181 1.66 29.01 1.40
N PRO A 182 2.52 28.90 2.43
CA PRO A 182 3.95 29.05 2.24
C PRO A 182 4.55 27.82 1.57
N GLY A 183 5.16 27.99 0.42
CA GLY A 183 5.99 26.95 -0.18
C GLY A 183 7.38 26.95 0.42
N TYR A 184 7.93 25.77 0.67
CA TYR A 184 9.24 25.57 1.29
C TYR A 184 10.21 24.85 0.36
N THR A 185 11.48 25.24 0.40
CA THR A 185 12.62 24.44 -0.05
C THR A 185 13.66 24.43 1.07
N HIS A 186 14.32 23.30 1.31
CA HIS A 186 15.28 23.16 2.42
C HIS A 186 14.69 23.52 3.80
N LEU A 187 13.38 23.32 3.99
CA LEU A 187 12.61 23.81 5.15
C LEU A 187 12.70 25.32 5.39
N GLN A 188 13.11 26.09 4.38
CA GLN A 188 13.10 27.54 4.41
C GLN A 188 11.91 28.06 3.58
N PRO A 189 11.19 29.11 4.07
CA PRO A 189 10.17 29.77 3.28
C PRO A 189 10.73 30.21 1.92
N ALA A 190 10.11 29.83 0.83
CA ALA A 190 10.58 30.10 -0.51
C ALA A 190 9.62 31.04 -1.27
N GLN A 191 8.50 30.50 -1.75
CA GLN A 191 7.54 31.26 -2.55
C GLN A 191 6.11 30.94 -2.10
N PRO A 192 5.18 31.91 -2.21
CA PRO A 192 3.75 31.63 -1.99
C PRO A 192 3.21 30.66 -3.03
N VAL A 193 2.40 29.70 -2.58
CA VAL A 193 1.66 28.76 -3.43
C VAL A 193 0.20 28.71 -2.96
N LEU A 194 -0.66 28.01 -3.68
CA LEU A 194 -1.97 27.64 -3.14
C LEU A 194 -1.87 26.34 -2.32
N PHE A 195 -2.61 26.25 -1.23
CA PHE A 195 -2.69 25.02 -0.43
C PHE A 195 -3.22 23.85 -1.27
N SER A 196 -4.23 24.10 -2.09
CA SER A 196 -4.74 23.12 -3.06
C SER A 196 -3.67 22.65 -4.04
N HIS A 197 -2.75 23.52 -4.47
CA HIS A 197 -1.62 23.13 -5.30
C HIS A 197 -0.68 22.16 -4.58
N HIS A 198 -0.41 22.39 -3.30
CA HIS A 198 0.39 21.48 -2.48
C HIS A 198 -0.28 20.11 -2.34
N LEU A 199 -1.58 20.06 -2.04
CA LEU A 199 -2.32 18.79 -1.91
C LEU A 199 -2.34 18.00 -3.24
N LEU A 200 -2.48 18.67 -4.37
CA LEU A 200 -2.43 18.05 -5.70
C LEU A 200 -1.08 17.37 -5.99
N ALA A 201 0.03 17.81 -5.37
CA ALA A 201 1.31 17.13 -5.51
C ALA A 201 1.26 15.69 -4.95
N TYR A 202 0.54 15.47 -3.84
CA TYR A 202 0.31 14.14 -3.30
C TYR A 202 -0.66 13.33 -4.15
N VAL A 203 -1.69 13.95 -4.74
CA VAL A 203 -2.57 13.27 -5.71
C VAL A 203 -1.76 12.73 -6.89
N GLU A 204 -0.79 13.48 -7.42
CA GLU A 204 0.09 13.02 -8.50
C GLU A 204 1.04 11.88 -8.06
N MET A 205 1.48 11.84 -6.79
CA MET A 205 2.24 10.70 -6.27
C MET A 205 1.38 9.43 -6.24
N LEU A 206 0.17 9.54 -5.68
CA LEU A 206 -0.79 8.43 -5.58
C LEU A 206 -1.25 7.94 -6.97
N GLU A 207 -1.36 8.81 -7.97
CA GLU A 207 -1.66 8.40 -9.35
C GLU A 207 -0.57 7.46 -9.92
N ARG A 208 0.70 7.77 -9.64
CA ARG A 208 1.81 6.87 -10.01
C ARG A 208 1.79 5.56 -9.24
N ASP A 209 1.26 5.55 -8.01
CA ASP A 209 1.11 4.33 -7.22
C ASP A 209 0.00 3.43 -7.74
N LEU A 210 -1.10 4.01 -8.26
CA LEU A 210 -2.15 3.25 -8.96
C LEU A 210 -1.60 2.50 -10.18
N LEU A 211 -0.72 3.14 -10.96
CA LEU A 211 -0.06 2.48 -12.11
C LEU A 211 0.83 1.31 -11.66
N ARG A 212 1.54 1.46 -10.54
CA ARG A 212 2.38 0.37 -9.99
C ARG A 212 1.54 -0.78 -9.44
N LEU A 213 0.44 -0.48 -8.75
CA LEU A 213 -0.50 -1.51 -8.29
C LEU A 213 -1.11 -2.29 -9.45
N ALA A 214 -1.47 -1.60 -10.54
CA ALA A 214 -1.97 -2.26 -11.74
C ALA A 214 -0.91 -3.21 -12.35
N HIS A 215 0.36 -2.77 -12.43
CA HIS A 215 1.46 -3.61 -12.92
C HIS A 215 1.71 -4.82 -11.99
N ALA A 216 1.78 -4.62 -10.68
CA ALA A 216 1.98 -5.72 -9.72
C ALA A 216 0.84 -6.76 -9.78
N ARG A 217 -0.40 -6.30 -9.99
CA ARG A 217 -1.56 -7.16 -10.21
C ARG A 217 -1.43 -7.96 -11.52
N GLU A 218 -1.03 -7.32 -12.61
CA GLU A 218 -0.82 -7.95 -13.92
C GLU A 218 0.29 -9.00 -13.85
N ALA A 219 1.41 -8.72 -13.17
CA ALA A 219 2.50 -9.67 -12.96
C ALA A 219 2.05 -10.93 -12.19
N ALA A 220 1.10 -10.79 -11.27
CA ALA A 220 0.50 -11.91 -10.56
C ALA A 220 -0.56 -12.67 -11.38
N ASP A 221 -1.00 -12.15 -12.54
CA ASP A 221 -2.14 -12.69 -13.30
C ASP A 221 -1.76 -13.77 -14.31
N VAL A 222 -0.80 -14.64 -13.93
CA VAL A 222 -0.32 -15.79 -14.70
C VAL A 222 -0.49 -17.05 -13.86
N MET A 223 -1.28 -18.04 -14.33
CA MET A 223 -1.62 -19.23 -13.57
C MET A 223 -0.52 -20.30 -13.62
N PRO A 224 0.06 -20.72 -12.48
CA PRO A 224 1.09 -21.76 -12.42
C PRO A 224 0.52 -23.17 -12.26
N LEU A 225 -0.73 -23.35 -11.81
CA LEU A 225 -1.30 -24.66 -11.49
C LEU A 225 -1.26 -25.61 -12.69
N GLY A 226 -0.86 -26.86 -12.44
CA GLY A 226 -0.56 -27.87 -13.46
C GLY A 226 0.92 -27.92 -13.84
N SER A 227 1.77 -27.09 -13.25
CA SER A 227 3.23 -27.22 -13.33
C SER A 227 3.76 -28.36 -12.43
N ALA A 228 2.92 -28.86 -11.54
CA ALA A 228 3.23 -29.86 -10.53
C ALA A 228 4.48 -29.48 -9.71
N ALA A 229 5.39 -30.42 -9.41
CA ALA A 229 6.56 -30.09 -8.61
C ALA A 229 7.55 -29.16 -9.35
N LEU A 230 7.79 -29.40 -10.65
CA LEU A 230 8.68 -28.63 -11.51
C LEU A 230 8.65 -29.02 -13.01
N ALA A 231 8.17 -30.23 -13.33
CA ALA A 231 8.31 -30.80 -14.68
C ALA A 231 6.95 -30.93 -15.43
N GLY A 232 5.89 -30.42 -14.87
CA GLY A 232 4.54 -30.68 -15.33
C GLY A 232 4.03 -32.05 -14.84
N THR A 233 3.00 -32.58 -15.48
CA THR A 233 2.34 -33.83 -15.11
C THR A 233 2.19 -34.75 -16.31
N THR A 234 2.12 -36.06 -16.08
CA THR A 234 1.85 -37.09 -17.11
C THR A 234 0.36 -37.21 -17.44
N PHE A 235 -0.51 -36.56 -16.70
CA PHE A 235 -1.96 -36.56 -16.94
C PHE A 235 -2.36 -35.55 -18.01
N ALA A 236 -3.36 -35.87 -18.81
CA ALA A 236 -3.90 -34.97 -19.84
C ALA A 236 -4.86 -33.92 -19.22
N ILE A 237 -4.32 -33.07 -18.36
CA ILE A 237 -5.08 -32.02 -17.69
C ILE A 237 -5.37 -30.83 -18.60
N ARG A 238 -6.40 -30.06 -18.27
CA ARG A 238 -6.86 -28.87 -18.99
C ARG A 238 -6.62 -27.62 -18.13
N ARG A 239 -5.40 -27.10 -18.18
CA ARG A 239 -4.99 -25.89 -17.43
C ARG A 239 -5.82 -24.68 -17.79
N ASP A 240 -6.29 -24.59 -19.04
CA ASP A 240 -7.18 -23.53 -19.54
C ASP A 240 -8.50 -23.43 -18.77
N LEU A 241 -9.08 -24.58 -18.38
CA LEU A 241 -10.31 -24.60 -17.59
C LEU A 241 -10.08 -24.01 -16.19
N VAL A 242 -8.94 -24.33 -15.56
CA VAL A 242 -8.59 -23.80 -14.25
C VAL A 242 -8.27 -22.30 -14.33
N ALA A 243 -7.55 -21.87 -15.37
CA ALA A 243 -7.25 -20.46 -15.58
C ALA A 243 -8.54 -19.63 -15.75
N ALA A 244 -9.49 -20.11 -16.54
CA ALA A 244 -10.79 -19.47 -16.73
C ALA A 244 -11.61 -19.43 -15.42
N GLU A 245 -11.65 -20.53 -14.66
CA GLU A 245 -12.37 -20.63 -13.39
C GLU A 245 -11.82 -19.64 -12.33
N LEU A 246 -10.48 -19.50 -12.25
CA LEU A 246 -9.81 -18.61 -11.30
C LEU A 246 -9.63 -17.17 -11.83
N GLY A 247 -10.08 -16.90 -13.05
CA GLY A 247 -9.98 -15.60 -13.68
C GLY A 247 -8.55 -15.13 -13.94
N PHE A 248 -7.62 -16.06 -14.25
CA PHE A 248 -6.27 -15.70 -14.69
C PHE A 248 -6.25 -15.33 -16.18
N ALA A 249 -5.50 -14.27 -16.50
CA ALA A 249 -5.37 -13.79 -17.88
C ALA A 249 -4.56 -14.75 -18.77
N SER A 250 -3.64 -15.51 -18.20
CA SER A 250 -2.76 -16.43 -18.94
C SER A 250 -2.30 -17.61 -18.10
N ILE A 251 -1.63 -18.55 -18.77
CA ILE A 251 -1.05 -19.76 -18.17
C ILE A 251 0.47 -19.68 -18.30
N SER A 252 1.20 -20.05 -17.25
CA SER A 252 2.67 -20.10 -17.28
C SER A 252 3.17 -21.07 -18.34
N THR A 253 4.22 -20.67 -19.08
CA THR A 253 4.77 -21.40 -20.23
C THR A 253 5.93 -22.33 -19.87
N ASN A 254 6.52 -22.16 -18.67
CA ASN A 254 7.59 -23.02 -18.17
C ASN A 254 7.27 -23.47 -16.74
N SER A 255 7.22 -24.77 -16.51
CA SER A 255 6.81 -25.35 -15.22
C SER A 255 7.87 -25.18 -14.12
N MET A 256 9.14 -25.08 -14.45
CA MET A 256 10.20 -24.83 -13.46
C MET A 256 10.18 -23.38 -12.97
N ASP A 257 10.03 -22.44 -13.88
CA ASP A 257 9.86 -21.04 -13.59
C ASP A 257 8.58 -20.78 -12.79
N ALA A 258 7.48 -21.38 -13.20
CA ALA A 258 6.15 -21.20 -12.60
C ALA A 258 6.07 -21.49 -11.08
N VAL A 259 6.86 -22.47 -10.60
CA VAL A 259 6.92 -22.83 -9.18
C VAL A 259 8.01 -22.08 -8.42
N SER A 260 8.96 -21.47 -9.12
CA SER A 260 10.10 -20.72 -8.58
C SER A 260 9.83 -19.23 -8.47
N ASP A 261 9.12 -18.67 -9.45
CA ASP A 261 8.92 -17.24 -9.58
C ASP A 261 8.24 -16.60 -8.36
N ARG A 262 8.85 -15.51 -7.90
CA ARG A 262 8.33 -14.59 -6.88
C ARG A 262 8.51 -13.12 -7.28
N ASP A 263 8.81 -12.85 -8.54
CA ASP A 263 8.97 -11.47 -9.03
C ASP A 263 7.69 -10.67 -8.84
N PHE A 264 6.52 -11.28 -9.09
CA PHE A 264 5.21 -10.67 -8.82
C PHE A 264 5.01 -10.27 -7.34
N ALA A 265 5.57 -11.05 -6.41
CA ALA A 265 5.53 -10.75 -4.98
C ALA A 265 6.48 -9.59 -4.63
N VAL A 266 7.65 -9.56 -5.24
CA VAL A 266 8.62 -8.44 -5.13
C VAL A 266 8.03 -7.16 -5.73
N ASP A 267 7.33 -7.23 -6.86
CA ASP A 267 6.66 -6.08 -7.48
C ASP A 267 5.61 -5.47 -6.55
N LEU A 268 4.81 -6.32 -5.89
CA LEU A 268 3.83 -5.84 -4.90
C LEU A 268 4.53 -5.23 -3.67
N LEU A 269 5.58 -5.86 -3.14
CA LEU A 269 6.36 -5.34 -2.01
C LEU A 269 7.06 -4.01 -2.35
N ALA A 270 7.65 -3.91 -3.55
CA ALA A 270 8.27 -2.67 -4.03
C ALA A 270 7.22 -1.55 -4.18
N THR A 271 6.04 -1.89 -4.67
CA THR A 271 4.91 -0.97 -4.76
C THR A 271 4.47 -0.51 -3.36
N CYS A 272 4.31 -1.43 -2.41
CA CYS A 272 4.03 -1.13 -1.00
C CYS A 272 5.08 -0.20 -0.39
N ALA A 273 6.36 -0.44 -0.64
CA ALA A 273 7.46 0.38 -0.14
C ALA A 273 7.40 1.81 -0.71
N LEU A 274 7.12 1.98 -2.01
CA LEU A 274 6.97 3.30 -2.62
C LEU A 274 5.72 4.05 -2.11
N ILE A 275 4.59 3.37 -1.95
CA ILE A 275 3.40 3.96 -1.32
C ILE A 275 3.77 4.48 0.07
N MET A 276 4.41 3.66 0.91
CA MET A 276 4.81 4.09 2.25
C MET A 276 5.81 5.26 2.23
N ALA A 277 6.71 5.34 1.25
CA ALA A 277 7.59 6.50 1.08
C ALA A 277 6.79 7.78 0.79
N HIS A 278 5.76 7.71 -0.06
CA HIS A 278 4.88 8.86 -0.34
C HIS A 278 4.05 9.24 0.88
N LEU A 279 3.48 8.25 1.57
CA LEU A 279 2.70 8.47 2.80
C LEU A 279 3.55 9.03 3.93
N SER A 280 4.82 8.59 4.05
CA SER A 280 5.77 9.12 5.03
C SER A 280 6.08 10.60 4.78
N ARG A 281 6.22 11.01 3.50
CA ARG A 281 6.42 12.44 3.15
C ARG A 281 5.20 13.28 3.50
N TYR A 282 3.99 12.79 3.20
CA TYR A 282 2.76 13.47 3.58
C TYR A 282 2.60 13.57 5.10
N ALA A 283 2.90 12.48 5.80
CA ALA A 283 2.89 12.45 7.26
C ALA A 283 3.90 13.43 7.88
N GLU A 284 5.09 13.59 7.26
CA GLU A 284 6.07 14.59 7.69
C GLU A 284 5.54 16.02 7.56
N ASP A 285 4.90 16.35 6.43
CA ASP A 285 4.25 17.65 6.25
C ASP A 285 3.17 17.89 7.32
N LEU A 286 2.33 16.90 7.61
CA LEU A 286 1.29 17.02 8.65
C LEU A 286 1.90 17.27 10.04
N VAL A 287 2.99 16.58 10.38
CA VAL A 287 3.71 16.80 11.66
C VAL A 287 4.26 18.21 11.72
N LEU A 288 5.00 18.65 10.69
CA LEU A 288 5.59 19.99 10.64
C LEU A 288 4.52 21.09 10.69
N TRP A 289 3.45 20.96 9.88
CA TRP A 289 2.39 21.99 9.84
C TRP A 289 1.62 22.10 11.14
N ALA A 290 1.56 21.03 11.94
CA ALA A 290 0.84 21.00 13.21
C ALA A 290 1.66 21.54 14.40
N THR A 291 2.99 21.70 14.27
CA THR A 291 3.83 22.27 15.35
C THR A 291 3.42 23.72 15.65
N ASP A 292 3.69 24.18 16.86
CA ASP A 292 3.44 25.56 17.24
C ASP A 292 4.30 26.54 16.41
N GLU A 293 5.52 26.16 16.04
CA GLU A 293 6.45 26.94 15.23
C GLU A 293 5.88 27.22 13.84
N PHE A 294 5.33 26.21 13.16
CA PHE A 294 4.67 26.40 11.87
C PHE A 294 3.23 26.89 12.06
N GLY A 295 2.43 26.19 12.84
CA GLY A 295 1.07 26.55 13.19
C GLY A 295 0.13 26.66 12.01
N LEU A 296 0.33 25.86 10.94
CA LEU A 296 -0.40 25.97 9.68
C LEU A 296 -1.72 25.21 9.69
N ILE A 297 -1.80 24.11 10.46
CA ILE A 297 -3.01 23.30 10.62
C ILE A 297 -3.37 23.14 12.09
N ALA A 298 -4.65 22.83 12.36
CA ALA A 298 -5.09 22.41 13.68
C ALA A 298 -5.09 20.87 13.81
N LEU A 299 -4.76 20.38 15.00
CA LEU A 299 -4.83 18.96 15.34
C LEU A 299 -6.25 18.54 15.72
N SER A 300 -6.93 17.80 14.86
CA SER A 300 -8.26 17.26 15.12
C SER A 300 -8.20 16.01 16.01
N PRO A 301 -9.13 15.87 16.98
CA PRO A 301 -9.26 14.65 17.78
C PRO A 301 -9.47 13.37 16.95
N ALA A 302 -9.90 13.48 15.71
CA ALA A 302 -10.18 12.34 14.85
C ALA A 302 -8.93 11.50 14.49
N TRP A 303 -7.72 12.10 14.57
CA TRP A 303 -6.48 11.43 14.18
C TRP A 303 -5.28 11.71 15.09
N THR A 304 -5.55 12.32 16.27
CA THR A 304 -4.51 12.74 17.23
C THR A 304 -4.85 12.23 18.62
N GLU A 305 -3.83 11.92 19.40
CA GLU A 305 -3.99 11.52 20.79
C GLU A 305 -3.65 12.67 21.75
N GLY A 306 -4.27 12.63 22.92
CA GLY A 306 -3.98 13.55 24.02
C GLY A 306 -2.82 13.04 24.87
N SER A 307 -2.23 13.94 25.67
CA SER A 307 -1.27 13.54 26.69
C SER A 307 -2.00 13.11 27.97
N SER A 308 -1.53 12.04 28.58
CA SER A 308 -2.05 11.55 29.87
C SER A 308 -1.71 12.47 31.06
N ILE A 309 -0.73 13.38 30.88
CA ILE A 309 -0.24 14.29 31.92
C ILE A 309 -0.41 15.76 31.57
N MET A 310 -0.48 16.12 30.30
CA MET A 310 -0.59 17.50 29.82
C MET A 310 -1.92 17.70 29.11
N PRO A 311 -2.97 18.24 29.76
CA PRO A 311 -4.33 18.29 29.21
C PRO A 311 -4.46 19.14 27.94
N GLN A 312 -3.56 20.10 27.71
CA GLN A 312 -3.52 20.96 26.53
C GLN A 312 -2.81 20.33 25.33
N LYS A 313 -2.04 19.24 25.53
CA LYS A 313 -1.17 18.67 24.50
C LYS A 313 -1.92 17.67 23.63
N ARG A 314 -1.80 17.83 22.32
CA ARG A 314 -2.20 16.85 21.31
C ARG A 314 -0.99 16.46 20.47
N ASN A 315 -0.92 15.20 20.08
CA ASN A 315 0.18 14.64 19.31
C ASN A 315 -0.32 14.14 17.95
N PRO A 316 0.43 14.32 16.86
CA PRO A 316 0.10 13.81 15.54
C PRO A 316 0.47 12.31 15.38
N ASP A 317 0.05 11.45 16.34
CA ASP A 317 0.50 10.05 16.48
C ASP A 317 0.28 9.23 15.21
N THR A 318 -0.83 9.45 14.52
CA THR A 318 -1.14 8.80 13.24
C THR A 318 -0.06 9.06 12.18
N ALA A 319 0.40 10.30 12.08
CA ALA A 319 1.43 10.69 11.13
C ALA A 319 2.82 10.16 11.56
N GLU A 320 3.14 10.23 12.85
CA GLU A 320 4.39 9.71 13.41
C GLU A 320 4.50 8.19 13.20
N LEU A 321 3.44 7.43 13.49
CA LEU A 321 3.40 5.99 13.27
C LEU A 321 3.50 5.62 11.78
N THR A 322 2.92 6.41 10.89
CA THR A 322 3.06 6.19 9.44
C THR A 322 4.52 6.29 9.02
N ARG A 323 5.25 7.30 9.48
CA ARG A 323 6.70 7.41 9.25
C ARG A 323 7.47 6.21 9.80
N GLY A 324 7.20 5.82 11.05
CA GLY A 324 7.87 4.70 11.71
C GLY A 324 7.63 3.36 11.00
N LYS A 325 6.37 3.08 10.61
CA LYS A 325 6.00 1.83 9.94
C LYS A 325 6.58 1.70 8.51
N THR A 326 6.98 2.79 7.88
CA THR A 326 7.64 2.79 6.57
C THR A 326 8.91 1.92 6.57
N GLY A 327 9.73 2.02 7.62
CA GLY A 327 10.95 1.21 7.75
C GLY A 327 10.68 -0.29 7.79
N ARG A 328 9.54 -0.71 8.38
CA ARG A 328 9.14 -2.13 8.43
C ARG A 328 8.84 -2.67 7.03
N VAL A 329 8.10 -1.93 6.21
CA VAL A 329 7.78 -2.33 4.83
C VAL A 329 9.04 -2.36 3.96
N PHE A 330 9.97 -1.42 4.14
CA PHE A 330 11.28 -1.46 3.47
C PHE A 330 12.08 -2.71 3.86
N GLY A 331 12.06 -3.06 5.16
CA GLY A 331 12.70 -4.28 5.65
C GLY A 331 12.14 -5.55 5.02
N HIS A 332 10.83 -5.64 4.83
CA HIS A 332 10.18 -6.77 4.16
C HIS A 332 10.61 -6.93 2.70
N LEU A 333 10.62 -5.85 1.92
CA LEU A 333 11.12 -5.88 0.55
C LEU A 333 12.57 -6.38 0.48
N LEU A 334 13.44 -5.82 1.33
CA LEU A 334 14.84 -6.20 1.37
C LEU A 334 15.02 -7.66 1.83
N GLY A 335 14.23 -8.11 2.79
CA GLY A 335 14.24 -9.49 3.32
C GLY A 335 13.92 -10.49 2.21
N VAL A 336 12.83 -10.29 1.46
CA VAL A 336 12.43 -11.18 0.37
C VAL A 336 13.45 -11.19 -0.76
N LEU A 337 13.95 -10.03 -1.20
CA LEU A 337 15.02 -9.95 -2.20
C LEU A 337 16.28 -10.71 -1.75
N THR A 338 16.59 -10.64 -0.45
CA THR A 338 17.74 -11.34 0.13
C THR A 338 17.52 -12.85 0.17
N ALA A 339 16.31 -13.31 0.50
CA ALA A 339 15.97 -14.72 0.46
C ALA A 339 16.08 -15.29 -0.96
N LEU A 340 15.54 -14.58 -1.95
CA LEU A 340 15.49 -15.06 -3.34
C LEU A 340 16.85 -15.12 -4.04
N LYS A 341 17.80 -14.24 -3.71
CA LYS A 341 19.08 -14.07 -4.44
C LYS A 341 19.93 -15.32 -4.63
N SER A 342 19.74 -16.34 -3.80
CA SER A 342 20.60 -17.54 -3.78
C SER A 342 19.82 -18.85 -3.88
N VAL A 343 18.49 -18.78 -4.06
CA VAL A 343 17.66 -19.98 -4.23
C VAL A 343 17.95 -20.59 -5.60
N PRO A 344 18.36 -21.86 -5.67
CA PRO A 344 18.49 -22.56 -6.95
C PRO A 344 17.14 -22.64 -7.66
N MET A 345 17.19 -22.82 -9.00
CA MET A 345 15.97 -22.98 -9.78
C MET A 345 15.12 -24.12 -9.22
N THR A 346 13.95 -23.90 -9.17
CA THR A 346 12.62 -24.38 -8.85
C THR A 346 12.17 -23.96 -7.45
N TYR A 347 12.19 -24.83 -6.46
CA TYR A 347 11.67 -24.53 -5.15
C TYR A 347 12.70 -24.86 -4.04
N GLY A 348 12.98 -23.87 -3.21
CA GLY A 348 13.61 -24.04 -1.91
C GLY A 348 12.71 -23.54 -0.82
N ARG A 349 12.82 -24.07 0.40
CA ARG A 349 11.97 -23.64 1.52
C ARG A 349 12.20 -22.19 1.94
N ASP A 350 13.31 -21.59 1.52
CA ASP A 350 13.60 -20.16 1.62
C ASP A 350 12.44 -19.28 1.09
N ILE A 351 11.76 -19.76 0.03
CA ILE A 351 10.63 -19.06 -0.59
C ILE A 351 9.40 -18.97 0.34
N GLN A 352 9.35 -19.76 1.41
CA GLN A 352 8.28 -19.66 2.42
C GLN A 352 8.25 -18.28 3.11
N GLU A 353 9.41 -17.60 3.19
CA GLU A 353 9.58 -16.27 3.80
C GLU A 353 8.90 -15.13 3.03
N ASP A 354 8.42 -15.37 1.82
CA ASP A 354 7.68 -14.40 1.02
C ASP A 354 6.36 -13.95 1.69
N LYS A 355 5.67 -14.88 2.38
CA LYS A 355 4.28 -14.71 2.82
C LYS A 355 4.12 -13.77 4.00
N GLU A 356 4.96 -13.89 5.05
CA GLU A 356 4.88 -12.99 6.20
C GLU A 356 5.15 -11.56 5.77
N ALA A 357 6.17 -11.38 4.92
CA ALA A 357 6.52 -10.07 4.36
C ALA A 357 5.36 -9.45 3.55
N LEU A 358 4.72 -10.23 2.68
CA LEU A 358 3.58 -9.81 1.87
C LEU A 358 2.38 -9.42 2.74
N PHE A 359 2.00 -10.30 3.65
CA PHE A 359 0.81 -10.12 4.48
C PHE A 359 0.94 -8.92 5.42
N ASP A 360 2.09 -8.76 6.06
CA ASP A 360 2.32 -7.64 6.97
C ASP A 360 2.46 -6.31 6.21
N SER A 361 3.12 -6.30 5.04
CA SER A 361 3.22 -5.11 4.21
C SER A 361 1.86 -4.62 3.73
N ALA A 362 1.02 -5.50 3.20
CA ALA A 362 -0.32 -5.12 2.73
C ALA A 362 -1.19 -4.57 3.86
N VAL A 363 -1.19 -5.23 5.04
CA VAL A 363 -1.94 -4.77 6.23
C VAL A 363 -1.41 -3.42 6.71
N THR A 364 -0.10 -3.22 6.72
CA THR A 364 0.54 -1.98 7.17
C THR A 364 0.21 -0.81 6.23
N VAL A 365 0.34 -1.02 4.91
CA VAL A 365 0.04 0.01 3.89
C VAL A 365 -1.45 0.37 3.91
N ARG A 366 -2.34 -0.63 3.95
CA ARG A 366 -3.78 -0.41 4.09
C ARG A 366 -4.13 0.41 5.33
N GLY A 367 -3.54 0.06 6.48
CA GLY A 367 -3.74 0.79 7.73
C GLY A 367 -3.29 2.24 7.63
N ALA A 368 -2.12 2.49 7.06
CA ALA A 368 -1.58 3.84 6.86
C ALA A 368 -2.45 4.68 5.90
N LEU A 369 -2.88 4.11 4.76
CA LEU A 369 -3.77 4.77 3.80
C LEU A 369 -5.08 5.19 4.46
N ARG A 370 -5.73 4.28 5.20
CA ARG A 370 -7.00 4.56 5.90
C ARG A 370 -6.83 5.63 6.97
N ALA A 371 -5.79 5.55 7.77
CA ALA A 371 -5.52 6.50 8.84
C ALA A 371 -5.25 7.90 8.30
N LEU A 372 -4.42 8.01 7.24
CA LEU A 372 -4.17 9.30 6.58
C LEU A 372 -5.38 9.83 5.80
N THR A 373 -6.27 8.96 5.30
CA THR A 373 -7.55 9.40 4.73
C THR A 373 -8.38 10.13 5.78
N VAL A 374 -8.53 9.56 6.98
CA VAL A 374 -9.24 10.20 8.10
C VAL A 374 -8.56 11.50 8.51
N ALA A 375 -7.22 11.51 8.64
CA ALA A 375 -6.46 12.71 8.95
C ALA A 375 -6.67 13.83 7.92
N THR A 376 -6.69 13.47 6.64
CA THR A 376 -6.93 14.40 5.53
C THR A 376 -8.36 14.96 5.56
N GLN A 377 -9.38 14.12 5.77
CA GLN A 377 -10.77 14.56 5.86
C GLN A 377 -11.01 15.53 7.03
N ALA A 378 -10.31 15.30 8.14
CA ALA A 378 -10.39 16.13 9.34
C ALA A 378 -9.34 17.26 9.39
N LEU A 379 -8.70 17.58 8.27
CA LEU A 379 -7.67 18.61 8.21
C LEU A 379 -8.30 20.02 8.25
N GLU A 380 -7.81 20.84 9.17
CA GLU A 380 -8.23 22.23 9.33
C GLU A 380 -7.05 23.17 9.07
N LEU A 381 -7.07 23.86 7.94
CA LEU A 381 -6.06 24.87 7.58
C LEU A 381 -6.31 26.19 8.34
N ARG A 382 -5.31 26.69 9.04
CA ARG A 382 -5.30 28.04 9.65
C ARG A 382 -4.95 29.10 8.58
N LYS A 383 -5.98 29.49 7.79
CA LYS A 383 -5.82 30.32 6.58
C LYS A 383 -5.04 31.60 6.82
N ASP A 384 -5.35 32.33 7.89
CA ASP A 384 -4.69 33.61 8.20
C ASP A 384 -3.21 33.40 8.55
N ARG A 385 -2.92 32.37 9.33
CA ARG A 385 -1.55 32.01 9.67
C ARG A 385 -0.77 31.56 8.44
N ALA A 386 -1.36 30.75 7.59
CA ALA A 386 -0.75 30.29 6.35
C ALA A 386 -0.44 31.47 5.41
N LYS A 387 -1.40 32.40 5.22
CA LYS A 387 -1.20 33.60 4.43
C LYS A 387 -0.10 34.51 5.01
N GLN A 388 -0.10 34.72 6.34
CA GLN A 388 0.92 35.49 7.03
C GLN A 388 2.32 34.88 6.80
N ARG A 389 2.44 33.57 6.95
CA ARG A 389 3.73 32.85 6.75
C ARG A 389 4.16 32.86 5.30
N ALA A 390 3.22 32.78 4.36
CA ALA A 390 3.51 32.86 2.92
C ALA A 390 4.11 34.22 2.51
N GLY A 391 3.72 35.30 3.18
CA GLY A 391 4.27 36.65 2.93
C GLY A 391 5.51 36.99 3.74
N ALA A 392 5.94 36.11 4.64
CA ALA A 392 7.11 36.33 5.48
C ALA A 392 8.43 36.09 4.72
N GLY A 393 9.54 36.64 5.25
CA GLY A 393 10.89 36.31 4.78
C GLY A 393 11.20 36.77 3.35
N TYR A 394 10.57 37.83 2.90
CA TYR A 394 10.79 38.39 1.55
C TYR A 394 10.49 37.40 0.41
N SER A 395 9.56 36.49 0.61
CA SER A 395 9.21 35.36 -0.30
C SER A 395 8.78 35.82 -1.69
N THR A 396 8.33 37.07 -1.84
CA THR A 396 7.90 37.67 -3.11
C THR A 396 9.00 38.53 -3.77
N ALA A 397 10.24 38.55 -3.26
CA ALA A 397 11.32 39.33 -3.83
C ALA A 397 11.63 39.00 -5.30
N THR A 398 11.53 37.72 -5.68
CA THR A 398 11.72 37.30 -7.07
C THR A 398 10.72 37.95 -8.02
N ASP A 399 9.51 38.24 -7.55
CA ASP A 399 8.49 38.92 -8.37
C ASP A 399 8.88 40.35 -8.74
N LEU A 400 9.66 41.03 -7.90
CA LEU A 400 10.26 42.35 -8.25
C LEU A 400 11.37 42.22 -9.31
N ALA A 401 12.19 41.18 -9.24
CA ALA A 401 13.20 40.95 -10.27
C ALA A 401 12.52 40.62 -11.63
N ASP A 402 11.52 39.74 -11.61
CA ASP A 402 10.74 39.43 -12.80
C ASP A 402 9.98 40.65 -13.36
N TYR A 403 9.52 41.53 -12.49
CA TYR A 403 8.92 42.81 -12.86
C TYR A 403 9.89 43.68 -13.70
N LEU A 404 11.12 43.86 -13.23
CA LEU A 404 12.15 44.59 -13.95
C LEU A 404 12.51 43.92 -15.30
N VAL A 405 12.61 42.60 -15.32
CA VAL A 405 12.88 41.83 -16.54
C VAL A 405 11.81 42.04 -17.60
N ARG A 406 10.54 42.06 -17.23
CA ARG A 406 9.42 42.33 -18.15
C ARG A 406 9.49 43.77 -18.70
N ARG A 407 10.21 44.68 -18.05
CA ARG A 407 10.49 46.05 -18.52
C ARG A 407 11.81 46.20 -19.27
N GLY A 408 12.42 45.07 -19.69
CA GLY A 408 13.60 45.02 -20.52
C GLY A 408 14.94 45.10 -19.75
N VAL A 409 14.92 45.06 -18.42
CA VAL A 409 16.14 45.00 -17.62
C VAL A 409 16.75 43.60 -17.66
N PRO A 410 18.03 43.42 -17.98
CA PRO A 410 18.66 42.10 -17.97
C PRO A 410 18.51 41.42 -16.60
N PHE A 411 18.21 40.13 -16.59
CA PHE A 411 17.89 39.37 -15.37
C PHE A 411 18.97 39.55 -14.26
N ARG A 412 20.25 39.47 -14.63
CA ARG A 412 21.34 39.61 -13.66
C ARG A 412 21.32 41.02 -13.00
N THR A 413 21.08 42.05 -13.76
CA THR A 413 20.98 43.44 -13.26
C THR A 413 19.74 43.60 -12.36
N ALA A 414 18.61 43.05 -12.78
CA ALA A 414 17.37 43.02 -11.98
C ALA A 414 17.58 42.30 -10.66
N TYR A 415 18.20 41.11 -10.71
CA TYR A 415 18.52 40.33 -9.52
C TYR A 415 19.43 41.10 -8.53
N GLU A 416 20.50 41.73 -9.02
CA GLU A 416 21.41 42.49 -8.16
C GLU A 416 20.73 43.72 -7.53
N ALA A 417 19.86 44.39 -8.26
CA ALA A 417 19.07 45.50 -7.74
C ALA A 417 18.15 45.04 -6.61
N VAL A 418 17.38 43.96 -6.86
CA VAL A 418 16.46 43.38 -5.85
C VAL A 418 17.21 42.77 -4.67
N LYS A 419 18.36 42.13 -4.89
CA LYS A 419 19.20 41.61 -3.82
C LYS A 419 19.62 42.72 -2.85
N ARG A 420 20.10 43.87 -3.35
CA ARG A 420 20.45 45.01 -2.50
C ARG A 420 19.25 45.55 -1.74
N LEU A 421 18.11 45.71 -2.43
CA LEU A 421 16.86 46.12 -1.79
C LEU A 421 16.46 45.19 -0.64
N VAL A 422 16.51 43.89 -0.85
CA VAL A 422 16.16 42.89 0.19
C VAL A 422 17.14 42.95 1.36
N MET A 423 18.45 43.10 1.10
CA MET A 423 19.45 43.22 2.17
C MET A 423 19.22 44.45 3.04
N ASP A 424 18.92 45.58 2.43
CA ASP A 424 18.68 46.84 3.17
C ASP A 424 17.32 46.79 3.90
N ALA A 425 16.29 46.26 3.28
CA ALA A 425 14.98 46.05 3.90
C ALA A 425 15.06 45.08 5.09
N LEU A 426 15.87 44.02 4.96
CA LEU A 426 16.13 43.05 6.04
C LEU A 426 16.85 43.72 7.22
N ALA A 427 17.88 44.54 6.94
CA ALA A 427 18.62 45.29 7.96
C ALA A 427 17.72 46.28 8.70
N ALA A 428 16.76 46.90 7.98
CA ALA A 428 15.79 47.84 8.54
C ALA A 428 14.57 47.13 9.20
N GLY A 429 14.41 45.81 9.07
CA GLY A 429 13.24 45.09 9.53
C GLY A 429 11.95 45.46 8.79
N THR A 430 12.06 46.02 7.57
CA THR A 430 10.90 46.52 6.81
C THR A 430 10.41 45.50 5.80
N PRO A 431 9.15 44.99 5.90
CA PRO A 431 8.58 44.08 4.91
C PRO A 431 8.47 44.72 3.53
N LEU A 432 8.59 43.94 2.43
CA LEU A 432 8.46 44.43 1.06
C LEU A 432 7.14 45.20 0.82
N THR A 433 6.06 44.76 1.45
CA THR A 433 4.74 45.40 1.34
C THR A 433 4.61 46.76 1.99
N GLN A 434 5.60 47.21 2.77
CA GLN A 434 5.65 48.52 3.41
C GLN A 434 6.57 49.49 2.69
N LEU A 435 7.29 49.06 1.67
CA LEU A 435 8.13 49.91 0.85
C LEU A 435 7.29 50.83 -0.04
N SER A 436 7.71 52.08 -0.16
CA SER A 436 7.15 53.05 -1.11
C SER A 436 7.75 52.86 -2.49
N LEU A 437 7.14 53.50 -3.51
CA LEU A 437 7.69 53.52 -4.86
C LEU A 437 9.07 54.23 -4.87
N ASP A 438 9.24 55.26 -4.07
CA ASP A 438 10.52 55.96 -3.97
C ASP A 438 11.61 55.08 -3.36
N ASP A 439 11.26 54.21 -2.41
CA ASP A 439 12.21 53.22 -1.89
C ASP A 439 12.63 52.23 -2.97
N LEU A 440 11.69 51.69 -3.79
CA LEU A 440 12.02 50.80 -4.90
C LEU A 440 12.92 51.50 -5.94
N ARG A 441 12.63 52.76 -6.28
CA ARG A 441 13.37 53.54 -7.30
C ARG A 441 14.81 53.83 -6.92
N ARG A 442 15.17 53.81 -5.63
CA ARG A 442 16.58 53.92 -5.19
C ARG A 442 17.45 52.78 -5.73
N TYR A 443 16.84 51.62 -6.00
CA TYR A 443 17.56 50.45 -6.51
C TYR A 443 17.49 50.30 -8.03
N HIS A 444 16.36 50.73 -8.66
CA HIS A 444 16.23 50.77 -10.13
C HIS A 444 15.11 51.73 -10.56
N THR A 445 15.43 52.62 -11.51
CA THR A 445 14.48 53.64 -11.97
C THR A 445 13.29 53.12 -12.75
N SER A 446 13.33 51.88 -13.28
CA SER A 446 12.23 51.23 -14.00
C SER A 446 11.11 50.71 -13.10
N PHE A 447 11.20 50.86 -11.79
CA PHE A 447 10.06 50.59 -10.92
C PHE A 447 9.01 51.71 -11.07
N GLU A 448 7.75 51.27 -11.29
CA GLU A 448 6.56 52.10 -11.34
C GLU A 448 5.56 51.66 -10.26
N GLU A 449 4.43 52.38 -10.13
CA GLU A 449 3.48 52.21 -9.02
C GLU A 449 2.90 50.80 -8.96
N ASP A 450 2.74 50.14 -10.12
CA ASP A 450 2.27 48.75 -10.20
C ASP A 450 3.27 47.71 -9.62
N ALA A 451 4.53 48.07 -9.44
CA ALA A 451 5.52 47.24 -8.75
C ALA A 451 5.12 46.92 -7.28
N LEU A 452 4.41 47.87 -6.64
CA LEU A 452 3.91 47.68 -5.27
C LEU A 452 2.87 46.55 -5.15
N GLN A 453 2.18 46.27 -6.26
CA GLN A 453 1.24 45.12 -6.31
C GLN A 453 1.97 43.81 -6.53
N ALA A 454 3.13 43.80 -7.18
CA ALA A 454 3.89 42.60 -7.48
C ALA A 454 4.36 41.86 -6.20
N VAL A 455 4.54 42.59 -5.09
CA VAL A 455 4.99 42.01 -3.81
C VAL A 455 3.87 41.43 -2.95
N THR A 456 2.61 41.52 -3.36
CA THR A 456 1.51 40.89 -2.63
C THR A 456 1.49 39.37 -2.90
N VAL A 457 1.17 38.58 -1.89
CA VAL A 457 1.18 37.12 -2.02
C VAL A 457 0.15 36.63 -3.06
N GLU A 458 -0.98 37.32 -3.16
CA GLU A 458 -2.04 37.00 -4.12
C GLU A 458 -1.56 37.25 -5.56
N ARG A 459 -0.87 38.35 -5.80
CA ARG A 459 -0.35 38.67 -7.14
C ARG A 459 0.80 37.74 -7.51
N SER A 460 1.67 37.44 -6.55
CA SER A 460 2.75 36.47 -6.71
C SER A 460 2.22 35.09 -7.14
N VAL A 461 1.21 34.57 -6.44
CA VAL A 461 0.55 33.29 -6.81
C VAL A 461 -0.10 33.40 -8.20
N ALA A 462 -0.86 34.48 -8.46
CA ALA A 462 -1.58 34.65 -9.72
C ALA A 462 -0.66 34.80 -10.95
N ALA A 463 0.55 35.34 -10.75
CA ALA A 463 1.52 35.53 -11.82
C ALA A 463 2.14 34.23 -12.36
N ARG A 464 2.04 33.11 -11.62
CA ARG A 464 2.59 31.80 -12.00
C ARG A 464 1.60 31.00 -12.86
N ASP A 465 1.13 31.64 -13.96
CA ASP A 465 0.10 31.15 -14.88
C ASP A 465 0.70 30.36 -16.05
N VAL A 466 1.47 29.32 -15.72
CA VAL A 466 2.01 28.33 -16.68
C VAL A 466 1.43 26.95 -16.38
N PRO A 467 1.42 26.02 -17.34
CA PRO A 467 1.03 24.63 -17.05
C PRO A 467 1.83 24.07 -15.87
N GLY A 468 1.13 23.53 -14.87
CA GLY A 468 1.74 23.05 -13.62
C GLY A 468 2.07 24.15 -12.60
N GLY A 469 1.80 25.42 -12.91
CA GLY A 469 2.00 26.52 -11.96
C GLY A 469 0.88 26.65 -10.92
N THR A 470 1.13 27.46 -9.89
CA THR A 470 0.23 27.63 -8.75
C THR A 470 -0.88 28.67 -8.96
N ALA A 471 -0.98 29.33 -10.13
CA ALA A 471 -2.04 30.31 -10.37
C ALA A 471 -3.45 29.68 -10.20
N PRO A 472 -4.43 30.43 -9.64
CA PRO A 472 -5.75 29.87 -9.31
C PRO A 472 -6.43 29.15 -10.47
N ALA A 473 -6.37 29.72 -11.69
CA ALA A 473 -6.95 29.10 -12.88
C ALA A 473 -6.26 27.75 -13.24
N ARG A 474 -4.94 27.68 -13.07
CA ARG A 474 -4.17 26.45 -13.32
C ARG A 474 -4.48 25.37 -12.30
N VAL A 475 -4.55 25.73 -11.04
CA VAL A 475 -4.87 24.80 -9.95
C VAL A 475 -6.32 24.30 -10.07
N ALA A 476 -7.28 25.19 -10.39
CA ALA A 476 -8.66 24.78 -10.63
C ALA A 476 -8.76 23.75 -11.77
N LYS A 477 -8.06 24.00 -12.89
CA LYS A 477 -8.00 23.06 -14.00
C LYS A 477 -7.33 21.73 -13.65
N ALA A 478 -6.24 21.76 -12.87
CA ALA A 478 -5.57 20.56 -12.42
C ALA A 478 -6.45 19.73 -11.47
N THR A 479 -7.21 20.39 -10.58
CA THR A 479 -8.20 19.73 -9.71
C THR A 479 -9.27 19.03 -10.52
N GLU A 480 -9.86 19.72 -11.51
CA GLU A 480 -10.87 19.14 -12.41
C GLU A 480 -10.35 17.90 -13.15
N VAL A 481 -9.13 17.97 -13.69
CA VAL A 481 -8.50 16.84 -14.39
C VAL A 481 -8.27 15.66 -13.44
N ALA A 482 -7.77 15.92 -12.23
CA ALA A 482 -7.54 14.88 -11.23
C ALA A 482 -8.85 14.19 -10.80
N GLU A 483 -9.95 14.94 -10.68
CA GLU A 483 -11.27 14.37 -10.37
C GLU A 483 -11.86 13.52 -11.52
N ILE A 484 -11.62 13.93 -12.77
CA ILE A 484 -11.99 13.12 -13.92
C ILE A 484 -11.23 11.78 -13.90
N ARG A 485 -9.92 11.81 -13.61
CA ARG A 485 -9.11 10.59 -13.44
C ARG A 485 -9.67 9.71 -12.33
N LEU A 486 -9.91 10.29 -11.15
CA LEU A 486 -10.47 9.56 -10.00
C LEU A 486 -11.81 8.88 -10.36
N ARG A 487 -12.75 9.59 -11.00
CA ARG A 487 -14.02 9.01 -11.45
C ARG A 487 -13.83 7.85 -12.42
N ARG A 488 -12.87 7.94 -13.35
CA ARG A 488 -12.55 6.83 -14.28
C ARG A 488 -12.04 5.60 -13.53
N HIS A 489 -11.13 5.77 -12.58
CA HIS A 489 -10.62 4.67 -11.75
C HIS A 489 -11.75 4.00 -10.95
N LEU A 490 -12.63 4.80 -10.32
CA LEU A 490 -13.77 4.29 -9.56
C LEU A 490 -14.76 3.51 -10.43
N SER A 491 -15.04 4.01 -11.64
CA SER A 491 -15.93 3.33 -12.59
C SER A 491 -15.34 2.02 -13.09
N ALA A 492 -14.04 1.97 -13.39
CA ALA A 492 -13.34 0.75 -13.79
C ALA A 492 -13.37 -0.29 -12.66
N ALA A 493 -13.07 0.11 -11.42
CA ALA A 493 -13.13 -0.77 -10.26
C ALA A 493 -14.54 -1.31 -9.97
N ALA A 494 -15.60 -0.56 -10.28
CA ALA A 494 -16.98 -1.02 -10.14
C ALA A 494 -17.34 -2.04 -11.24
N ALA A 495 -16.90 -1.84 -12.47
CA ALA A 495 -17.13 -2.78 -13.57
C ALA A 495 -16.44 -4.13 -13.35
N GLU A 496 -15.20 -4.13 -12.84
CA GLU A 496 -14.43 -5.34 -12.51
C GLU A 496 -15.07 -6.18 -11.39
N ARG A 497 -15.84 -5.58 -10.48
CA ARG A 497 -16.58 -6.31 -9.41
C ARG A 497 -17.90 -6.91 -9.88
N SER A 498 -18.41 -6.46 -11.03
CA SER A 498 -19.70 -6.88 -11.57
C SER A 498 -19.56 -7.95 -12.65
N SER A 499 -18.34 -8.19 -13.16
CA SER A 499 -17.95 -9.26 -14.08
C SER A 499 -17.44 -10.49 -13.33
#